data_c21ad898904972c5ff4920473fcb97ef
#
_entry.id   c21ad898904972c5ff4920473fcb97ef
#
_cell.length_a   1.000
_cell.length_b   1.000
_cell.length_c   1.000
_cell.angle_alpha   90.00
_cell.angle_beta   90.00
_cell.angle_gamma   90.00
#
_symmetry.space_group_name_H-M   'P 1'
#
loop_
_entity.id
_entity.type
_entity.pdbx_description
1 polymer ?
#
loop_
_entity_poly.entity_id
_entity_poly.type
_entity_poly.pdbx_seq_one_letter_code
_entity_poly.pdbx_strand_id
1 'polypeptide(L)'
;MKKVFFISLLFFTCTTIIAQDLKMGLFLSPSINSINTNDFESNKKKIGLNYGYAIEYSFTENHSIESGFEISKKSGEIDNINYKSHYLTFPAYIKMKSRQFGYFTYFAKTGPSIAIKLRDNVEASIEQNYGDAKNLMILMNVALGAEYSLKQETSLIAELYIKNGITHGWKDNGDRPPYETFLFNQFGISLGFLF
;
A
#
# COMPACT_ATOMS: atom_id res chain seq x y z
N MET A 1 40.98 17.06 0.32
CA MET A 1 40.91 15.77 1.01
C MET A 1 40.34 15.88 2.44
N LYS A 2 40.80 16.80 3.31
CA LYS A 2 40.30 16.94 4.70
C LYS A 2 38.80 17.26 4.80
N LYS A 3 38.20 18.07 3.89
CA LYS A 3 36.76 18.43 3.89
C LYS A 3 35.85 17.25 3.53
N VAL A 4 36.25 16.36 2.62
CA VAL A 4 35.51 15.17 2.22
C VAL A 4 35.47 14.14 3.37
N PHE A 5 36.62 14.02 4.08
CA PHE A 5 36.73 13.14 5.25
C PHE A 5 35.80 13.60 6.39
N PHE A 6 35.70 14.90 6.61
CA PHE A 6 34.80 15.48 7.64
C PHE A 6 33.31 15.29 7.29
N ILE A 7 32.93 15.43 6.02
CA ILE A 7 31.56 15.20 5.55
C ILE A 7 31.22 13.70 5.66
N SER A 8 32.13 12.80 5.30
CA SER A 8 31.94 11.36 5.46
C SER A 8 31.80 10.93 6.92
N LEU A 9 32.60 11.53 7.81
CA LEU A 9 32.53 11.26 9.27
C LEU A 9 31.20 11.78 9.86
N LEU A 10 30.71 12.94 9.41
CA LEU A 10 29.45 13.52 9.83
C LEU A 10 28.25 12.65 9.38
N PHE A 11 28.32 12.08 8.17
CA PHE A 11 27.33 11.12 7.68
C PHE A 11 27.30 9.82 8.51
N PHE A 12 28.48 9.34 8.92
CA PHE A 12 28.61 8.10 9.72
C PHE A 12 28.10 8.26 11.16
N THR A 13 28.22 9.45 11.75
CA THR A 13 27.73 9.73 13.12
C THR A 13 26.21 9.96 13.17
N CYS A 14 25.58 10.43 12.09
CA CYS A 14 24.13 10.57 12.02
C CYS A 14 23.38 9.23 11.92
N THR A 15 24.03 8.16 11.42
CA THR A 15 23.37 6.87 11.23
C THR A 15 23.18 6.08 12.53
N THR A 16 23.96 6.34 13.56
CA THR A 16 23.89 5.57 14.83
C THR A 16 22.73 5.99 15.76
N ILE A 17 22.22 7.22 15.61
CA ILE A 17 21.14 7.73 16.46
C ILE A 17 19.76 7.28 15.95
N ILE A 18 19.63 6.98 14.65
CA ILE A 18 18.35 6.66 13.99
C ILE A 18 18.04 5.15 14.10
N ALA A 19 19.02 4.31 14.40
CA ALA A 19 18.87 2.85 14.33
C ALA A 19 17.98 2.25 15.44
N GLN A 20 17.80 2.94 16.56
CA GLN A 20 17.02 2.42 17.71
C GLN A 20 15.50 2.53 17.50
N ASP A 21 15.05 3.44 16.60
CA ASP A 21 13.63 3.71 16.36
C ASP A 21 13.15 3.19 14.99
N LEU A 22 14.03 2.51 14.24
CA LEU A 22 13.74 2.02 12.90
C LEU A 22 13.47 0.51 12.95
N LYS A 23 12.27 0.12 12.56
CA LYS A 23 11.88 -1.29 12.37
C LYS A 23 11.68 -1.56 10.89
N MET A 24 12.05 -2.77 10.49
CA MET A 24 11.84 -3.24 9.13
C MET A 24 11.00 -4.51 9.14
N GLY A 25 10.27 -4.78 8.06
CA GLY A 25 9.44 -5.97 8.05
C GLY A 25 8.95 -6.40 6.69
N LEU A 26 8.44 -7.61 6.66
CA LEU A 26 7.82 -8.21 5.51
C LEU A 26 6.35 -8.46 5.80
N PHE A 27 5.50 -8.32 4.80
CA PHE A 27 4.08 -8.59 4.95
C PHE A 27 3.48 -9.31 3.73
N LEU A 28 2.41 -10.02 4.00
CA LEU A 28 1.57 -10.69 3.03
C LEU A 28 0.12 -10.32 3.32
N SER A 29 -0.61 -9.89 2.29
CA SER A 29 -1.95 -9.30 2.47
C SER A 29 -2.93 -9.82 1.43
N PRO A 30 -3.65 -10.92 1.72
CA PRO A 30 -4.81 -11.30 0.93
C PRO A 30 -5.89 -10.21 0.98
N SER A 31 -6.55 -9.99 -0.15
CA SER A 31 -7.50 -8.90 -0.30
C SER A 31 -8.66 -9.25 -1.22
N ILE A 32 -9.74 -8.54 -1.05
CA ILE A 32 -10.88 -8.50 -1.96
C ILE A 32 -10.83 -7.16 -2.68
N ASN A 33 -10.73 -7.22 -4.00
CA ASN A 33 -10.68 -6.06 -4.88
C ASN A 33 -12.06 -5.84 -5.49
N SER A 34 -12.46 -4.58 -5.57
CA SER A 34 -13.65 -4.14 -6.31
C SER A 34 -13.33 -2.90 -7.12
N ILE A 35 -13.97 -2.78 -8.26
CA ILE A 35 -13.91 -1.59 -9.10
C ILE A 35 -15.26 -0.91 -8.94
N ASN A 36 -15.26 0.36 -8.56
CA ASN A 36 -16.48 1.15 -8.44
C ASN A 36 -16.62 2.03 -9.69
N THR A 37 -17.69 1.82 -10.45
CA THR A 37 -18.07 2.60 -11.61
C THR A 37 -19.53 3.05 -11.44
N ASN A 38 -19.87 4.27 -11.83
CA ASN A 38 -21.25 4.77 -11.70
C ASN A 38 -22.20 4.19 -12.74
N ASP A 39 -21.67 3.58 -13.83
CA ASP A 39 -22.46 3.22 -15.00
C ASP A 39 -22.72 1.72 -15.19
N PHE A 40 -22.15 0.85 -14.36
CA PHE A 40 -22.28 -0.61 -14.51
C PHE A 40 -22.70 -1.31 -13.23
N GLU A 41 -23.80 -2.06 -13.29
CA GLU A 41 -24.35 -2.84 -12.17
C GLU A 41 -23.51 -4.08 -11.79
N SER A 42 -22.55 -4.49 -12.59
CA SER A 42 -21.83 -5.76 -12.40
C SER A 42 -20.41 -5.56 -11.90
N ASN A 43 -20.26 -5.15 -10.64
CA ASN A 43 -18.96 -5.08 -9.96
C ASN A 43 -18.66 -6.40 -9.24
N LYS A 44 -18.19 -7.43 -9.95
CA LYS A 44 -17.78 -8.66 -9.28
C LYS A 44 -16.47 -8.46 -8.51
N LYS A 45 -16.51 -8.81 -7.24
CA LYS A 45 -15.36 -8.79 -6.34
C LYS A 45 -14.39 -9.90 -6.71
N LYS A 46 -13.09 -9.60 -6.76
CA LYS A 46 -12.04 -10.58 -7.04
C LYS A 46 -11.00 -10.62 -5.94
N ILE A 47 -10.49 -11.83 -5.68
CA ILE A 47 -9.43 -12.02 -4.69
C ILE A 47 -8.10 -11.53 -5.28
N GLY A 48 -7.37 -10.75 -4.51
CA GLY A 48 -6.02 -10.28 -4.78
C GLY A 48 -5.04 -10.73 -3.70
N LEU A 49 -3.77 -10.59 -3.99
CA LEU A 49 -2.70 -10.82 -3.04
C LEU A 49 -1.69 -9.69 -3.17
N ASN A 50 -1.38 -9.05 -2.05
CA ASN A 50 -0.34 -8.05 -1.96
C ASN A 50 0.77 -8.58 -1.07
N TYR A 51 1.99 -8.22 -1.34
CA TYR A 51 3.16 -8.53 -0.52
C TYR A 51 4.20 -7.45 -0.68
N GLY A 52 4.99 -7.26 0.36
CA GLY A 52 5.96 -6.18 0.33
C GLY A 52 6.82 -6.10 1.56
N TYR A 53 7.49 -4.98 1.63
CA TYR A 53 8.43 -4.61 2.66
C TYR A 53 8.00 -3.31 3.29
N ALA A 54 8.00 -3.26 4.62
CA ALA A 54 7.68 -2.08 5.40
C ALA A 54 8.91 -1.59 6.16
N ILE A 55 9.03 -0.28 6.26
CA ILE A 55 10.00 0.43 7.07
C ILE A 55 9.20 1.35 7.98
N GLU A 56 9.33 1.19 9.27
CA GLU A 56 8.67 1.98 10.28
C GLU A 56 9.70 2.76 11.09
N TYR A 57 9.53 4.07 11.16
CA TYR A 57 10.31 4.98 12.00
C TYR A 57 9.42 5.56 13.09
N SER A 58 9.74 5.23 14.35
CA SER A 58 9.02 5.75 15.52
C SER A 58 9.66 7.05 16.00
N PHE A 59 8.92 8.15 15.91
CA PHE A 59 9.40 9.44 16.41
C PHE A 59 8.90 9.76 17.83
N THR A 60 7.94 8.98 18.33
CA THR A 60 7.53 8.93 19.72
C THR A 60 7.12 7.50 20.07
N GLU A 61 6.94 7.21 21.37
CA GLU A 61 6.45 5.89 21.82
C GLU A 61 5.11 5.47 21.18
N ASN A 62 4.27 6.45 20.85
CA ASN A 62 2.92 6.20 20.34
C ASN A 62 2.72 6.58 18.87
N HIS A 63 3.70 7.21 18.21
CA HIS A 63 3.56 7.67 16.83
C HIS A 63 4.75 7.26 15.99
N SER A 64 4.47 6.74 14.81
CA SER A 64 5.46 6.36 13.82
C SER A 64 5.01 6.74 12.41
N ILE A 65 5.98 6.80 11.52
CA ILE A 65 5.76 6.88 10.07
C ILE A 65 6.15 5.53 9.50
N GLU A 66 5.27 4.97 8.66
CA GLU A 66 5.51 3.73 7.96
C GLU A 66 5.56 3.99 6.45
N SER A 67 6.61 3.49 5.81
CA SER A 67 6.79 3.52 4.36
C SER A 67 7.27 2.15 3.87
N GLY A 68 7.72 2.07 2.61
CA GLY A 68 8.23 0.84 2.02
C GLY A 68 7.79 0.66 0.58
N PHE A 69 7.65 -0.59 0.16
CA PHE A 69 7.07 -0.91 -1.13
C PHE A 69 6.19 -2.16 -1.05
N GLU A 70 5.18 -2.19 -1.90
CA GLU A 70 4.21 -3.28 -1.99
C GLU A 70 4.00 -3.63 -3.46
N ILE A 71 4.08 -4.91 -3.79
CA ILE A 71 3.59 -5.43 -5.07
C ILE A 71 2.15 -5.85 -4.86
N SER A 72 1.23 -5.18 -5.55
CA SER A 72 -0.20 -5.44 -5.44
C SER A 72 -0.76 -5.95 -6.76
N LYS A 73 -1.49 -7.07 -6.66
CA LYS A 73 -2.27 -7.61 -7.77
C LYS A 73 -3.68 -7.07 -7.66
N LYS A 74 -4.03 -6.15 -8.57
CA LYS A 74 -5.38 -5.61 -8.71
C LYS A 74 -6.11 -6.40 -9.77
N SER A 75 -7.26 -6.93 -9.41
CA SER A 75 -8.14 -7.68 -10.30
C SER A 75 -9.57 -7.19 -10.12
N GLY A 76 -10.32 -7.18 -11.21
CA GLY A 76 -11.72 -6.81 -11.25
C GLY A 76 -12.38 -7.46 -12.45
N GLU A 77 -13.68 -7.35 -12.53
CA GLU A 77 -14.47 -7.75 -13.70
C GLU A 77 -15.41 -6.61 -14.04
N ILE A 78 -15.38 -6.21 -15.31
CA ILE A 78 -16.25 -5.20 -15.87
C ILE A 78 -16.90 -5.85 -17.08
N ASP A 79 -18.23 -5.85 -17.13
CA ASP A 79 -19.01 -6.36 -18.27
C ASP A 79 -18.57 -7.78 -18.73
N ASN A 80 -18.37 -8.69 -17.74
CA ASN A 80 -17.87 -10.07 -17.92
C ASN A 80 -16.42 -10.19 -18.43
N ILE A 81 -15.68 -9.10 -18.54
CA ILE A 81 -14.27 -9.11 -18.94
C ILE A 81 -13.36 -9.00 -17.73
N ASN A 82 -12.38 -9.90 -17.65
CA ASN A 82 -11.45 -9.98 -16.55
C ASN A 82 -10.31 -8.97 -16.70
N TYR A 83 -10.15 -8.12 -15.71
CA TYR A 83 -9.03 -7.21 -15.57
C TYR A 83 -8.03 -7.71 -14.54
N LYS A 84 -6.75 -7.75 -14.87
CA LYS A 84 -5.66 -8.09 -13.95
C LYS A 84 -4.46 -7.19 -14.22
N SER A 85 -4.04 -6.41 -13.23
CA SER A 85 -2.85 -5.58 -13.32
C SER A 85 -2.00 -5.68 -12.07
N HIS A 86 -0.70 -5.58 -12.25
CA HIS A 86 0.29 -5.56 -11.19
C HIS A 86 0.81 -4.14 -11.00
N TYR A 87 0.81 -3.69 -9.76
CA TYR A 87 1.29 -2.36 -9.37
C TYR A 87 2.38 -2.47 -8.33
N LEU A 88 3.39 -1.63 -8.46
CA LEU A 88 4.34 -1.32 -7.42
C LEU A 88 3.81 -0.10 -6.66
N THR A 89 3.56 -0.26 -5.37
CA THR A 89 2.94 0.76 -4.53
C THR A 89 3.93 1.21 -3.47
N PHE A 90 4.05 2.52 -3.31
CA PHE A 90 4.87 3.17 -2.29
C PHE A 90 3.95 3.85 -1.28
N PRO A 91 3.80 3.30 -0.08
CA PRO A 91 2.99 3.88 0.97
C PRO A 91 3.72 4.99 1.73
N ALA A 92 2.94 5.92 2.30
CA ALA A 92 3.39 6.90 3.27
C ALA A 92 2.31 7.05 4.35
N TYR A 93 2.45 6.31 5.45
CA TYR A 93 1.43 6.22 6.49
C TYR A 93 1.89 6.85 7.79
N ILE A 94 0.97 7.51 8.47
CA ILE A 94 1.10 7.86 9.87
C ILE A 94 0.44 6.74 10.66
N LYS A 95 1.16 6.19 11.65
CA LYS A 95 0.72 5.09 12.50
C LYS A 95 0.69 5.57 13.94
N MET A 96 -0.44 5.39 14.60
CA MET A 96 -0.66 5.69 16.01
C MET A 96 -0.80 4.38 16.76
N LYS A 97 -0.03 4.22 17.83
CA LYS A 97 0.04 3.02 18.67
C LYS A 97 -0.54 3.28 20.04
N SER A 98 -1.23 2.29 20.60
CA SER A 98 -1.59 2.28 22.01
C SER A 98 -0.37 2.03 22.88
N ARG A 99 -0.54 2.18 24.19
CA ARG A 99 0.39 1.57 25.15
C ARG A 99 0.34 0.05 24.99
N GLN A 100 1.43 -0.60 25.35
CA GLN A 100 1.51 -2.06 25.32
C GLN A 100 0.65 -2.67 26.44
N PHE A 101 -0.20 -3.63 26.08
CA PHE A 101 -1.03 -4.41 26.99
C PHE A 101 -0.55 -5.87 26.95
N GLY A 102 0.26 -6.27 27.94
CA GLY A 102 0.93 -7.57 27.91
C GLY A 102 1.90 -7.66 26.74
N TYR A 103 1.62 -8.57 25.79
CA TYR A 103 2.40 -8.73 24.57
C TYR A 103 1.82 -7.99 23.37
N PHE A 104 0.67 -7.31 23.50
CA PHE A 104 -0.04 -6.67 22.41
C PHE A 104 0.09 -5.15 22.44
N THR A 105 0.31 -4.57 21.27
CA THR A 105 0.19 -3.13 21.01
C THR A 105 -0.81 -2.95 19.87
N TYR A 106 -1.91 -2.27 20.13
CA TYR A 106 -2.91 -1.96 19.11
C TYR A 106 -2.50 -0.71 18.35
N PHE A 107 -2.83 -0.65 17.06
CA PHE A 107 -2.52 0.53 16.26
C PHE A 107 -3.62 0.85 15.24
N ALA A 108 -3.62 2.11 14.85
CA ALA A 108 -4.34 2.61 13.68
C ALA A 108 -3.34 3.29 12.76
N LYS A 109 -3.46 3.10 11.46
CA LYS A 109 -2.63 3.81 10.48
C LYS A 109 -3.45 4.32 9.32
N THR A 110 -3.05 5.47 8.78
CA THR A 110 -3.69 6.09 7.62
C THR A 110 -2.66 6.87 6.81
N GLY A 111 -2.94 7.05 5.53
CA GLY A 111 -2.12 7.88 4.65
C GLY A 111 -2.24 7.52 3.19
N PRO A 112 -1.65 8.32 2.32
CA PRO A 112 -1.62 8.09 0.90
C PRO A 112 -0.64 7.00 0.49
N SER A 113 -0.86 6.44 -0.70
CA SER A 113 0.12 5.62 -1.39
C SER A 113 0.08 5.89 -2.89
N ILE A 114 1.24 5.82 -3.52
CA ILE A 114 1.40 5.99 -4.97
C ILE A 114 1.62 4.61 -5.56
N ALA A 115 0.77 4.23 -6.52
CA ALA A 115 0.84 2.96 -7.23
C ALA A 115 1.25 3.19 -8.68
N ILE A 116 2.33 2.54 -9.09
CA ILE A 116 2.88 2.57 -10.46
C ILE A 116 2.60 1.23 -11.12
N LYS A 117 1.99 1.25 -12.29
CA LYS A 117 1.69 0.05 -13.05
C LYS A 117 2.97 -0.62 -13.54
N LEU A 118 3.17 -1.90 -13.20
CA LEU A 118 4.29 -2.71 -13.69
C LEU A 118 3.92 -3.48 -14.95
N ARG A 119 2.74 -4.10 -14.93
CA ARG A 119 2.29 -4.96 -16.01
C ARG A 119 0.77 -5.02 -16.06
N ASP A 120 0.23 -5.00 -17.26
CA ASP A 120 -1.16 -5.28 -17.58
C ASP A 120 -1.29 -6.65 -18.24
N ASN A 121 -2.32 -7.40 -17.84
CA ASN A 121 -2.89 -8.51 -18.59
C ASN A 121 -4.37 -8.19 -18.78
N VAL A 122 -4.65 -7.30 -19.71
CA VAL A 122 -6.01 -6.93 -20.12
C VAL A 122 -6.33 -7.75 -21.37
N GLU A 123 -7.51 -8.36 -21.42
CA GLU A 123 -7.96 -8.99 -22.66
C GLU A 123 -8.11 -7.90 -23.74
N ALA A 124 -7.64 -8.18 -24.95
CA ALA A 124 -7.57 -7.20 -26.05
C ALA A 124 -8.91 -6.49 -26.35
N SER A 125 -10.03 -7.12 -26.02
CA SER A 125 -11.37 -6.54 -26.13
C SER A 125 -11.64 -5.37 -25.19
N ILE A 126 -10.94 -5.28 -24.05
CA ILE A 126 -11.06 -4.14 -23.12
C ILE A 126 -10.26 -2.94 -23.64
N GLU A 127 -9.03 -3.15 -24.12
CA GLU A 127 -8.22 -2.06 -24.68
C GLU A 127 -8.94 -1.30 -25.80
N GLN A 128 -9.65 -2.04 -26.66
CA GLN A 128 -10.41 -1.42 -27.76
C GLN A 128 -11.66 -0.66 -27.28
N ASN A 129 -12.31 -1.13 -26.21
CA ASN A 129 -13.60 -0.58 -25.77
C ASN A 129 -13.50 0.44 -24.65
N TYR A 130 -12.54 0.31 -23.73
CA TYR A 130 -12.48 1.08 -22.49
C TYR A 130 -11.15 1.84 -22.29
N GLY A 131 -10.16 1.66 -23.16
CA GLY A 131 -8.85 2.29 -23.06
C GLY A 131 -7.90 1.60 -22.06
N ASP A 132 -6.77 2.24 -21.79
CA ASP A 132 -5.67 1.74 -20.96
C ASP A 132 -5.82 2.11 -19.50
N ALA A 133 -5.42 1.23 -18.59
CA ALA A 133 -5.27 1.59 -17.19
C ALA A 133 -4.18 2.65 -16.99
N LYS A 134 -4.40 3.59 -16.09
CA LYS A 134 -3.40 4.61 -15.76
C LYS A 134 -2.13 3.97 -15.21
N ASN A 135 -1.00 4.52 -15.65
CA ASN A 135 0.31 4.09 -15.18
C ASN A 135 0.58 4.51 -13.73
N LEU A 136 -0.10 5.54 -13.25
CA LEU A 136 0.06 6.11 -11.91
C LEU A 136 -1.30 6.32 -11.26
N MET A 137 -1.45 5.83 -10.03
CA MET A 137 -2.64 6.03 -9.22
C MET A 137 -2.26 6.47 -7.81
N ILE A 138 -3.10 7.30 -7.21
CA ILE A 138 -3.03 7.67 -5.80
C ILE A 138 -4.16 6.96 -5.06
N LEU A 139 -3.81 6.31 -3.96
CA LEU A 139 -4.74 5.57 -3.11
C LEU A 139 -4.66 6.16 -1.69
N MET A 140 -5.76 6.12 -0.95
CA MET A 140 -5.81 6.38 0.48
C MET A 140 -6.02 5.09 1.23
N ASN A 141 -5.22 4.87 2.27
CA ASN A 141 -5.30 3.70 3.12
C ASN A 141 -5.74 4.06 4.53
N VAL A 142 -6.58 3.21 5.11
CA VAL A 142 -6.91 3.20 6.55
C VAL A 142 -6.78 1.77 7.02
N ALA A 143 -6.08 1.55 8.13
CA ALA A 143 -5.92 0.23 8.71
C ALA A 143 -5.99 0.28 10.25
N LEU A 144 -6.47 -0.81 10.82
CA LEU A 144 -6.48 -1.08 12.25
C LEU A 144 -5.83 -2.44 12.49
N GLY A 145 -4.97 -2.54 13.49
CA GLY A 145 -4.25 -3.78 13.72
C GLY A 145 -3.68 -3.93 15.13
N ALA A 146 -2.97 -5.02 15.30
CA ALA A 146 -2.24 -5.34 16.50
C ALA A 146 -0.85 -5.86 16.16
N GLU A 147 0.11 -5.49 16.98
CA GLU A 147 1.47 -6.03 17.02
C GLU A 147 1.58 -6.96 18.23
N TYR A 148 2.03 -8.17 18.01
CA TYR A 148 2.38 -9.13 19.08
C TYR A 148 3.88 -9.18 19.24
N SER A 149 4.39 -8.71 20.36
CA SER A 149 5.83 -8.69 20.68
C SER A 149 6.33 -10.09 20.98
N LEU A 150 7.23 -10.61 20.17
CA LEU A 150 7.91 -11.90 20.38
C LEU A 150 9.13 -11.73 21.25
N LYS A 151 9.94 -10.70 21.02
CA LYS A 151 11.14 -10.28 21.74
C LYS A 151 11.28 -8.77 21.62
N GLN A 152 12.27 -8.17 22.31
CA GLN A 152 12.44 -6.72 22.42
C GLN A 152 12.33 -5.94 21.09
N GLU A 153 12.74 -6.53 19.94
CA GLU A 153 12.74 -5.82 18.65
C GLU A 153 11.87 -6.50 17.58
N THR A 154 11.37 -7.70 17.86
CA THR A 154 10.64 -8.50 16.87
C THR A 154 9.17 -8.60 17.23
N SER A 155 8.31 -8.34 16.25
CA SER A 155 6.85 -8.38 16.41
C SER A 155 6.17 -9.04 15.23
N LEU A 156 5.09 -9.78 15.51
CA LEU A 156 4.13 -10.19 14.49
C LEU A 156 3.06 -9.11 14.36
N ILE A 157 2.65 -8.81 13.14
CA ILE A 157 1.59 -7.85 12.85
C ILE A 157 0.41 -8.56 12.23
N ALA A 158 -0.78 -8.20 12.68
CA ALA A 158 -2.03 -8.50 12.01
C ALA A 158 -2.86 -7.22 11.89
N GLU A 159 -3.34 -6.91 10.68
CA GLU A 159 -4.15 -5.72 10.44
C GLU A 159 -5.28 -5.97 9.46
N LEU A 160 -6.38 -5.25 9.64
CA LEU A 160 -7.45 -5.08 8.67
C LEU A 160 -7.25 -3.74 7.97
N TYR A 161 -7.35 -3.70 6.66
CA TYR A 161 -7.16 -2.48 5.91
C TYR A 161 -8.20 -2.26 4.81
N ILE A 162 -8.40 -0.99 4.50
CA ILE A 162 -9.18 -0.52 3.37
C ILE A 162 -8.30 0.43 2.57
N LYS A 163 -8.17 0.21 1.27
CA LYS A 163 -7.49 1.11 0.32
C LYS A 163 -8.49 1.58 -0.72
N ASN A 164 -8.65 2.88 -0.84
CA ASN A 164 -9.53 3.51 -1.82
C ASN A 164 -8.72 4.33 -2.82
N GLY A 165 -9.00 4.18 -4.11
CA GLY A 165 -8.44 5.03 -5.14
C GLY A 165 -8.99 6.46 -5.01
N ILE A 166 -8.09 7.45 -5.04
CA ILE A 166 -8.47 8.88 -5.08
C ILE A 166 -8.47 9.36 -6.53
N THR A 167 -7.56 8.84 -7.35
CA THR A 167 -7.46 9.20 -8.76
C THR A 167 -8.16 8.16 -9.62
N HIS A 168 -8.74 8.62 -10.73
CA HIS A 168 -9.31 7.71 -11.74
C HIS A 168 -8.24 6.73 -12.23
N GLY A 169 -8.57 5.44 -12.26
CA GLY A 169 -7.65 4.36 -12.64
C GLY A 169 -7.49 4.18 -14.15
N TRP A 170 -8.22 4.96 -14.99
CA TRP A 170 -8.28 4.78 -16.45
C TRP A 170 -7.83 6.02 -17.20
N LYS A 171 -7.22 5.86 -18.39
CA LYS A 171 -6.88 6.94 -19.32
C LYS A 171 -8.10 7.31 -20.16
N ASP A 172 -8.32 8.60 -20.34
CA ASP A 172 -9.29 9.14 -21.27
C ASP A 172 -8.70 9.10 -22.68
N ASN A 173 -9.33 8.38 -23.60
CA ASN A 173 -8.90 8.27 -24.99
C ASN A 173 -9.62 9.27 -25.92
N GLY A 174 -10.32 10.28 -25.40
CA GLY A 174 -10.84 11.43 -26.15
C GLY A 174 -12.08 11.19 -27.02
N ASP A 175 -12.41 9.96 -27.37
CA ASP A 175 -13.51 9.64 -28.28
C ASP A 175 -14.81 9.16 -27.61
N ARG A 176 -14.83 9.09 -26.28
CA ARG A 176 -16.01 8.66 -25.53
C ARG A 176 -16.22 9.54 -24.29
N PRO A 177 -17.48 9.74 -23.85
CA PRO A 177 -17.71 10.47 -22.62
C PRO A 177 -16.93 9.82 -21.49
N PRO A 178 -16.16 10.60 -20.70
CA PRO A 178 -15.40 10.06 -19.59
C PRO A 178 -16.38 9.40 -18.63
N TYR A 179 -16.22 8.11 -18.38
CA TYR A 179 -16.91 7.47 -17.27
C TYR A 179 -16.57 8.25 -16.01
N GLU A 180 -17.58 8.84 -15.38
CA GLU A 180 -17.38 9.87 -14.34
C GLU A 180 -16.58 9.39 -13.14
N THR A 181 -16.54 8.06 -12.88
CA THR A 181 -15.70 7.54 -11.79
C THR A 181 -15.27 6.09 -12.07
N PHE A 182 -13.96 5.85 -12.02
CA PHE A 182 -13.38 4.51 -12.05
C PHE A 182 -12.38 4.41 -10.89
N LEU A 183 -12.84 3.90 -9.76
CA LEU A 183 -12.05 3.84 -8.53
C LEU A 183 -11.78 2.38 -8.13
N PHE A 184 -10.52 2.09 -7.85
CA PHE A 184 -10.12 0.81 -7.28
C PHE A 184 -10.28 0.84 -5.76
N ASN A 185 -11.07 -0.09 -5.25
CA ASN A 185 -11.25 -0.28 -3.82
C ASN A 185 -10.73 -1.66 -3.43
N GLN A 186 -10.08 -1.73 -2.29
CA GLN A 186 -9.49 -2.94 -1.78
C GLN A 186 -9.74 -3.04 -0.28
N PHE A 187 -10.24 -4.18 0.16
CA PHE A 187 -10.37 -4.55 1.57
C PHE A 187 -9.57 -5.83 1.80
N GLY A 188 -8.81 -5.91 2.87
CA GLY A 188 -7.98 -7.08 3.12
C GLY A 188 -7.49 -7.21 4.56
N ILE A 189 -6.81 -8.32 4.77
CA ILE A 189 -6.09 -8.63 6.00
C ILE A 189 -4.62 -8.66 5.65
N SER A 190 -3.77 -8.03 6.46
CA SER A 190 -2.33 -8.10 6.30
C SER A 190 -1.72 -8.83 7.49
N LEU A 191 -0.83 -9.74 7.22
CA LEU A 191 0.00 -10.43 8.21
C LEU A 191 1.45 -10.10 7.92
N GLY A 192 2.17 -9.71 8.94
CA GLY A 192 3.55 -9.25 8.79
C GLY A 192 4.42 -9.62 9.97
N PHE A 193 5.70 -9.40 9.75
CA PHE A 193 6.76 -9.60 10.72
C PHE A 193 7.66 -8.39 10.70
N LEU A 194 7.84 -7.72 11.86
CA LEU A 194 8.74 -6.59 12.05
C LEU A 194 9.94 -7.01 12.91
N PHE A 195 11.10 -6.53 12.55
CA PHE A 195 12.38 -6.76 13.24
C PHE A 195 13.27 -5.52 13.18
#